data_74b3f49cb7473f5e1bca8977445a5044
#
_entry.id   74b3f49cb7473f5e1bca8977445a5044
#
_cell.length_a   1.000
_cell.length_b   1.000
_cell.length_c   1.000
_cell.angle_alpha   90.00
_cell.angle_beta   90.00
_cell.angle_gamma   90.00
#
_symmetry.space_group_name_H-M   'P 1'
#
loop_
_entity.id
_entity.type
_entity.pdbx_description
1 polymer ?
#
loop_
_entity_poly.entity_id
_entity_poly.type
_entity_poly.pdbx_seq_one_letter_code
_entity_poly.pdbx_strand_id
1 'polypeptide(L)'
;MPEYVNWLRHASPYINAHRDCTFVVMLPGDGVEHPNFGNIVHDLVLLHSLGVRLVLVHGSRPQIEARLATRGLTPHYHHGMRITDAATLECVIDAVGQLRIAIEARLSMDMASSPMQGSRLRVASGNLVTARPIGVLEGVDYHHTGEVRRVDRKGINRLLDERSIVLLSPLGYSPTGEIFNLACE
;
A
#
# COMPACT_ATOMS: atom_id res chain seq x y z
N MET A 1 -22.94 -34.84 9.72
CA MET A 1 -22.16 -34.16 8.67
C MET A 1 -21.10 -33.35 9.38
N PRO A 2 -19.82 -33.34 8.95
CA PRO A 2 -18.78 -32.58 9.64
C PRO A 2 -19.10 -31.09 9.68
N GLU A 3 -18.82 -30.44 10.80
CA GLU A 3 -19.15 -29.01 11.07
C GLU A 3 -18.54 -28.05 10.03
N TYR A 4 -17.31 -28.33 9.57
CA TYR A 4 -16.63 -27.53 8.55
C TYR A 4 -17.36 -27.53 7.19
N VAL A 5 -18.09 -28.60 6.82
CA VAL A 5 -18.89 -28.68 5.58
C VAL A 5 -20.07 -27.69 5.66
N ASN A 6 -20.73 -27.65 6.82
CA ASN A 6 -21.83 -26.69 7.03
C ASN A 6 -21.32 -25.26 6.99
N TRP A 7 -20.19 -24.99 7.64
CA TRP A 7 -19.56 -23.68 7.60
C TRP A 7 -19.24 -23.25 6.15
N LEU A 8 -18.62 -24.13 5.36
CA LEU A 8 -18.30 -23.83 3.95
C LEU A 8 -19.55 -23.53 3.11
N ARG A 9 -20.64 -24.27 3.34
CA ARG A 9 -21.92 -24.02 2.65
C ARG A 9 -22.49 -22.64 3.01
N HIS A 10 -22.39 -22.23 4.26
CA HIS A 10 -22.82 -20.90 4.71
C HIS A 10 -21.91 -19.79 4.19
N ALA A 11 -20.61 -20.04 4.02
CA ALA A 11 -19.66 -19.07 3.47
C ALA A 11 -19.75 -18.92 1.95
N SER A 12 -20.21 -19.94 1.23
CA SER A 12 -20.24 -19.99 -0.25
C SER A 12 -20.95 -18.79 -0.92
N PRO A 13 -22.10 -18.29 -0.44
CA PRO A 13 -22.73 -17.11 -1.03
C PRO A 13 -21.85 -15.86 -0.94
N TYR A 14 -21.13 -15.66 0.17
CA TYR A 14 -20.23 -14.54 0.37
C TYR A 14 -19.00 -14.64 -0.54
N ILE A 15 -18.43 -15.84 -0.67
CA ILE A 15 -17.31 -16.09 -1.58
C ILE A 15 -17.72 -15.77 -3.02
N ASN A 16 -18.89 -16.23 -3.45
CA ASN A 16 -19.39 -15.95 -4.80
C ASN A 16 -19.70 -14.46 -5.04
N ALA A 17 -20.23 -13.76 -4.02
CA ALA A 17 -20.55 -12.34 -4.12
C ALA A 17 -19.31 -11.45 -4.26
N HIS A 18 -18.16 -11.88 -3.72
CA HIS A 18 -16.92 -11.10 -3.71
C HIS A 18 -15.88 -11.59 -4.72
N ARG A 19 -16.09 -12.72 -5.35
CA ARG A 19 -15.22 -13.22 -6.41
C ARG A 19 -15.14 -12.21 -7.55
N ASP A 20 -13.92 -11.96 -8.03
CA ASP A 20 -13.57 -10.98 -9.07
C ASP A 20 -13.90 -9.52 -8.72
N CYS A 21 -14.41 -9.25 -7.51
CA CYS A 21 -14.50 -7.89 -6.98
C CYS A 21 -13.10 -7.36 -6.63
N THR A 22 -12.89 -6.05 -6.83
CA THR A 22 -11.64 -5.40 -6.44
C THR A 22 -11.80 -4.74 -5.07
N PHE A 23 -10.98 -5.17 -4.11
CA PHE A 23 -10.89 -4.55 -2.80
C PHE A 23 -9.65 -3.66 -2.74
N VAL A 24 -9.84 -2.45 -2.25
CA VAL A 24 -8.76 -1.53 -1.92
C VAL A 24 -8.59 -1.57 -0.40
N VAL A 25 -7.42 -2.02 0.05
CA VAL A 25 -7.12 -2.18 1.47
C VAL A 25 -6.03 -1.20 1.86
N MET A 26 -6.34 -0.33 2.83
CA MET A 26 -5.37 0.57 3.42
C MET A 26 -4.59 -0.15 4.52
N LEU A 27 -3.28 -0.11 4.44
CA LEU A 27 -2.34 -0.63 5.43
C LEU A 27 -1.63 0.57 6.09
N PRO A 28 -2.07 1.05 7.25
CA PRO A 28 -1.38 2.16 7.91
C PRO A 28 0.04 1.74 8.33
N GLY A 29 0.96 2.71 8.35
CA GLY A 29 2.38 2.43 8.59
C GLY A 29 2.67 1.73 9.92
N ASP A 30 1.97 2.08 10.98
CA ASP A 30 2.03 1.42 12.30
C ASP A 30 1.43 0.01 12.26
N GLY A 31 0.41 -0.22 11.43
CA GLY A 31 -0.18 -1.55 11.22
C GLY A 31 0.80 -2.55 10.60
N VAL A 32 1.68 -2.08 9.71
CA VAL A 32 2.71 -2.94 9.09
C VAL A 32 3.79 -3.37 10.08
N GLU A 33 4.10 -2.55 11.07
CA GLU A 33 5.05 -2.87 12.14
C GLU A 33 4.41 -3.66 13.30
N HIS A 34 3.09 -3.75 13.33
CA HIS A 34 2.38 -4.42 14.40
C HIS A 34 2.67 -5.94 14.40
N PRO A 35 2.87 -6.59 15.58
CA PRO A 35 3.13 -8.03 15.67
C PRO A 35 2.09 -8.91 14.97
N ASN A 36 0.84 -8.44 14.89
CA ASN A 36 -0.25 -9.16 14.21
C ASN A 36 -0.24 -9.02 12.68
N PHE A 37 0.69 -8.27 12.10
CA PHE A 37 0.72 -8.06 10.64
C PHE A 37 0.83 -9.37 9.85
N GLY A 38 1.52 -10.37 10.41
CA GLY A 38 1.57 -11.70 9.82
C GLY A 38 0.19 -12.33 9.59
N ASN A 39 -0.73 -12.20 10.54
CA ASN A 39 -2.10 -12.71 10.38
C ASN A 39 -2.87 -11.92 9.32
N ILE A 40 -2.68 -10.59 9.24
CA ILE A 40 -3.27 -9.76 8.18
C ILE A 40 -2.79 -10.22 6.80
N VAL A 41 -1.50 -10.53 6.66
CA VAL A 41 -0.94 -11.10 5.42
C VAL A 41 -1.61 -12.42 5.07
N HIS A 42 -1.82 -13.32 6.04
CA HIS A 42 -2.53 -14.58 5.83
C HIS A 42 -3.96 -14.37 5.34
N ASP A 43 -4.69 -13.41 5.92
CA ASP A 43 -6.06 -13.09 5.53
C ASP A 43 -6.11 -12.50 4.10
N LEU A 44 -5.16 -11.62 3.74
CA LEU A 44 -5.04 -11.08 2.39
C LEU A 44 -4.77 -12.18 1.35
N VAL A 45 -3.89 -13.12 1.67
CA VAL A 45 -3.60 -14.29 0.82
C VAL A 45 -4.84 -15.17 0.66
N LEU A 46 -5.59 -15.40 1.74
CA LEU A 46 -6.83 -16.15 1.70
C LEU A 46 -7.86 -15.47 0.78
N LEU A 47 -8.09 -14.17 0.95
CA LEU A 47 -9.01 -13.40 0.09
C LEU A 47 -8.60 -13.49 -1.39
N HIS A 48 -7.31 -13.33 -1.67
CA HIS A 48 -6.77 -13.44 -3.03
C HIS A 48 -7.02 -14.85 -3.62
N SER A 49 -6.81 -15.89 -2.85
CA SER A 49 -7.03 -17.28 -3.30
C SER A 49 -8.49 -17.60 -3.53
N LEU A 50 -9.41 -16.94 -2.82
CA LEU A 50 -10.85 -17.05 -3.03
C LEU A 50 -11.33 -16.25 -4.27
N GLY A 51 -10.41 -15.57 -4.97
CA GLY A 51 -10.69 -14.87 -6.21
C GLY A 51 -10.94 -13.37 -6.05
N VAL A 52 -10.72 -12.79 -4.87
CA VAL A 52 -10.77 -11.34 -4.67
C VAL A 52 -9.54 -10.69 -5.30
N ARG A 53 -9.74 -9.59 -6.03
CA ARG A 53 -8.68 -8.77 -6.62
C ARG A 53 -8.23 -7.74 -5.59
N LEU A 54 -6.95 -7.69 -5.25
CA LEU A 54 -6.44 -6.85 -4.17
C LEU A 54 -5.57 -5.71 -4.67
N VAL A 55 -5.93 -4.49 -4.25
CA VAL A 55 -5.08 -3.29 -4.32
C VAL A 55 -4.76 -2.90 -2.89
N LEU A 56 -3.50 -2.95 -2.52
CA LEU A 56 -3.02 -2.54 -1.20
C LEU A 56 -2.42 -1.14 -1.31
N VAL A 57 -2.81 -0.25 -0.41
CA VAL A 57 -2.25 1.10 -0.29
C VAL A 57 -1.60 1.19 1.08
N HIS A 58 -0.30 1.45 1.16
CA HIS A 58 0.33 1.56 2.47
C HIS A 58 0.63 3.01 2.85
N GLY A 59 0.46 3.32 4.14
CA GLY A 59 0.97 4.53 4.77
C GLY A 59 2.41 4.33 5.25
N SER A 60 3.07 5.43 5.64
CA SER A 60 4.46 5.41 6.12
C SER A 60 4.78 6.54 7.09
N ARG A 61 3.76 7.16 7.70
CA ARG A 61 3.95 8.33 8.56
C ARG A 61 4.90 8.08 9.73
N PRO A 62 4.74 7.00 10.54
CA PRO A 62 5.63 6.72 11.65
C PRO A 62 7.09 6.49 11.20
N GLN A 63 7.27 5.77 10.10
CA GLN A 63 8.60 5.46 9.55
C GLN A 63 9.30 6.72 9.02
N ILE A 64 8.57 7.64 8.39
CA ILE A 64 9.10 8.93 7.96
C ILE A 64 9.54 9.75 9.18
N GLU A 65 8.73 9.82 10.23
CA GLU A 65 9.06 10.55 11.45
C GLU A 65 10.29 9.98 12.14
N ALA A 66 10.42 8.68 12.22
CA ALA A 66 11.61 8.02 12.74
C ALA A 66 12.87 8.37 11.92
N ARG A 67 12.77 8.45 10.59
CA ARG A 67 13.87 8.85 9.71
C ARG A 67 14.27 10.31 9.91
N LEU A 68 13.28 11.21 9.99
CA LEU A 68 13.51 12.62 10.26
C LEU A 68 14.23 12.81 11.60
N ALA A 69 13.75 12.13 12.66
CA ALA A 69 14.38 12.18 13.99
C ALA A 69 15.83 11.69 13.96
N THR A 70 16.13 10.59 13.24
CA THR A 70 17.51 10.07 13.11
C THR A 70 18.43 11.07 12.40
N ARG A 71 17.92 11.89 11.48
CA ARG A 71 18.68 12.94 10.78
C ARG A 71 18.66 14.29 11.50
N GLY A 72 18.02 14.40 12.68
CA GLY A 72 17.87 15.65 13.42
C GLY A 72 16.96 16.68 12.74
N LEU A 73 16.07 16.21 11.86
CA LEU A 73 15.12 17.07 11.14
C LEU A 73 13.78 17.10 11.88
N THR A 74 13.16 18.29 11.94
CA THR A 74 11.84 18.45 12.56
C THR A 74 10.75 18.37 11.49
N PRO A 75 9.72 17.54 11.66
CA PRO A 75 8.61 17.48 10.72
C PRO A 75 7.76 18.76 10.81
N HIS A 76 7.45 19.35 9.68
CA HIS A 76 6.56 20.49 9.58
C HIS A 76 5.24 20.09 8.94
N TYR A 77 4.14 20.60 9.51
CA TYR A 77 2.77 20.34 9.04
C TYR A 77 1.99 21.65 8.90
N HIS A 78 1.15 21.72 7.88
CA HIS A 78 0.16 22.77 7.73
C HIS A 78 -1.16 22.12 7.31
N HIS A 79 -2.26 22.41 8.00
CA HIS A 79 -3.56 21.77 7.81
C HIS A 79 -3.52 20.24 7.79
N GLY A 80 -2.69 19.64 8.64
CA GLY A 80 -2.53 18.16 8.73
C GLY A 80 -1.69 17.53 7.62
N MET A 81 -1.33 18.28 6.58
CA MET A 81 -0.44 17.85 5.51
C MET A 81 1.02 18.17 5.85
N ARG A 82 1.91 17.24 5.56
CA ARG A 82 3.35 17.44 5.76
C ARG A 82 3.88 18.43 4.70
N ILE A 83 4.68 19.38 5.13
CA ILE A 83 5.52 20.18 4.24
C ILE A 83 6.76 19.33 3.93
N THR A 84 6.98 19.01 2.66
CA THR A 84 8.05 18.09 2.24
C THR A 84 9.10 18.86 1.46
N ASP A 85 10.08 19.44 2.15
CA ASP A 85 11.27 20.02 1.51
C ASP A 85 12.21 18.94 0.96
N ALA A 86 13.31 19.29 0.33
CA ALA A 86 14.23 18.34 -0.30
C ALA A 86 14.83 17.35 0.71
N ALA A 87 15.21 17.81 1.91
CA ALA A 87 15.79 16.94 2.95
C ALA A 87 14.72 15.96 3.53
N THR A 88 13.51 16.47 3.72
CA THR A 88 12.37 15.65 4.13
C THR A 88 12.00 14.62 3.06
N LEU A 89 12.05 14.99 1.76
CA LEU A 89 11.75 14.08 0.66
C LEU A 89 12.70 12.86 0.65
N GLU A 90 13.99 13.07 0.90
CA GLU A 90 14.94 11.95 1.04
C GLU A 90 14.51 10.97 2.14
N CYS A 91 14.11 11.49 3.30
CA CYS A 91 13.59 10.66 4.40
C CYS A 91 12.30 9.92 4.01
N VAL A 92 11.42 10.57 3.24
CA VAL A 92 10.20 9.95 2.72
C VAL A 92 10.53 8.80 1.78
N ILE A 93 11.43 9.02 0.82
CA ILE A 93 11.84 7.98 -0.16
C ILE A 93 12.46 6.78 0.57
N ASP A 94 13.36 7.02 1.52
CA ASP A 94 14.00 5.97 2.32
C ASP A 94 12.97 5.14 3.10
N ALA A 95 12.07 5.81 3.84
CA ALA A 95 11.07 5.16 4.67
C ALA A 95 10.06 4.37 3.83
N VAL A 96 9.53 4.98 2.78
CA VAL A 96 8.56 4.36 1.88
C VAL A 96 9.18 3.18 1.13
N GLY A 97 10.40 3.34 0.63
CA GLY A 97 11.12 2.29 -0.09
C GLY A 97 11.34 1.05 0.79
N GLN A 98 11.80 1.23 2.01
CA GLN A 98 12.00 0.14 2.96
C GLN A 98 10.68 -0.55 3.33
N LEU A 99 9.63 0.23 3.61
CA LEU A 99 8.35 -0.33 4.01
C LEU A 99 7.71 -1.13 2.87
N ARG A 100 7.77 -0.61 1.64
CA ARG A 100 7.32 -1.34 0.45
C ARG A 100 8.02 -2.68 0.31
N ILE A 101 9.36 -2.70 0.39
CA ILE A 101 10.14 -3.94 0.30
C ILE A 101 9.78 -4.91 1.43
N ALA A 102 9.57 -4.41 2.64
CA ALA A 102 9.16 -5.23 3.78
C ALA A 102 7.78 -5.88 3.56
N ILE A 103 6.81 -5.13 3.00
CA ILE A 103 5.48 -5.66 2.65
C ILE A 103 5.59 -6.69 1.54
N GLU A 104 6.33 -6.40 0.47
CA GLU A 104 6.57 -7.34 -0.65
C GLU A 104 7.21 -8.64 -0.15
N ALA A 105 8.21 -8.55 0.73
CA ALA A 105 8.86 -9.72 1.33
C ALA A 105 7.87 -10.56 2.16
N ARG A 106 7.02 -9.92 2.98
CA ARG A 106 6.00 -10.61 3.79
C ARG A 106 4.96 -11.32 2.92
N LEU A 107 4.51 -10.68 1.83
CA LEU A 107 3.57 -11.26 0.87
C LEU A 107 4.22 -12.36 0.01
N SER A 108 5.55 -12.40 -0.09
CA SER A 108 6.31 -13.40 -0.85
C SER A 108 6.69 -14.63 -0.03
N MET A 109 6.41 -14.63 1.29
CA MET A 109 6.72 -15.78 2.15
C MET A 109 5.92 -17.00 1.71
N ASP A 110 6.60 -18.13 1.56
CA ASP A 110 5.92 -19.41 1.40
C ASP A 110 5.19 -19.77 2.70
N MET A 111 3.90 -19.99 2.61
CA MET A 111 3.05 -20.33 3.74
C MET A 111 3.17 -21.84 4.05
N ALA A 112 4.38 -22.33 4.28
CA ALA A 112 4.71 -23.74 4.46
C ALA A 112 3.87 -24.46 5.52
N SER A 113 3.29 -23.72 6.48
CA SER A 113 2.45 -24.27 7.56
C SER A 113 0.95 -23.96 7.39
N SER A 114 0.52 -23.43 6.25
CA SER A 114 -0.89 -23.14 5.98
C SER A 114 -1.46 -24.05 4.88
N PRO A 115 -2.80 -24.18 4.80
CA PRO A 115 -3.46 -24.87 3.68
C PRO A 115 -3.16 -24.25 2.31
N MET A 116 -2.51 -23.09 2.29
CA MET A 116 -2.12 -22.31 1.12
C MET A 116 -0.68 -22.58 0.65
N GLN A 117 -0.03 -23.63 1.16
CA GLN A 117 1.31 -24.04 0.77
C GLN A 117 1.43 -24.18 -0.76
N GLY A 118 2.44 -23.52 -1.35
CA GLY A 118 2.69 -23.53 -2.79
C GLY A 118 1.93 -22.48 -3.60
N SER A 119 1.08 -21.63 -2.99
CA SER A 119 0.51 -20.47 -3.68
C SER A 119 1.57 -19.39 -3.83
N ARG A 120 2.11 -19.24 -5.04
CA ARG A 120 3.02 -18.13 -5.36
C ARG A 120 2.22 -16.87 -5.62
N LEU A 121 2.23 -15.96 -4.64
CA LEU A 121 1.68 -14.62 -4.82
C LEU A 121 2.64 -13.79 -5.67
N ARG A 122 2.10 -13.06 -6.61
CA ARG A 122 2.81 -12.02 -7.34
C ARG A 122 2.37 -10.66 -6.81
N VAL A 123 3.31 -9.87 -6.36
CA VAL A 123 3.07 -8.48 -5.95
C VAL A 123 3.66 -7.57 -7.03
N ALA A 124 2.89 -6.58 -7.46
CA ALA A 124 3.31 -5.60 -8.43
C ALA A 124 3.20 -4.20 -7.85
N SER A 125 4.29 -3.45 -7.89
CA SER A 125 4.36 -2.03 -7.51
C SER A 125 5.04 -1.24 -8.64
N GLY A 126 4.87 0.08 -8.66
CA GLY A 126 5.50 0.92 -9.68
C GLY A 126 4.90 2.31 -9.78
N ASN A 127 5.10 2.96 -10.94
CA ASN A 127 4.68 4.32 -11.24
C ASN A 127 3.21 4.42 -11.69
N LEU A 128 2.33 3.73 -11.00
CA LEU A 128 0.90 3.66 -11.34
C LEU A 128 0.12 4.93 -10.95
N VAL A 129 0.73 5.81 -10.14
CA VAL A 129 0.14 7.07 -9.70
C VAL A 129 0.94 8.24 -10.23
N THR A 130 0.30 9.08 -11.06
CA THR A 130 0.85 10.37 -11.50
C THR A 130 0.44 11.44 -10.51
N ALA A 131 1.39 12.23 -10.04
CA ALA A 131 1.20 13.30 -9.09
C ALA A 131 1.44 14.69 -9.72
N ARG A 132 1.01 15.71 -9.01
CA ARG A 132 1.37 17.11 -9.22
C ARG A 132 1.66 17.79 -7.87
N PRO A 133 2.47 18.83 -7.82
CA PRO A 133 2.68 19.57 -6.58
C PRO A 133 1.39 20.23 -6.10
N ILE A 134 1.20 20.35 -4.79
CA ILE A 134 0.18 21.22 -4.20
C ILE A 134 0.52 22.67 -4.49
N GLY A 135 1.82 23.01 -4.48
CA GLY A 135 2.29 24.37 -4.65
C GLY A 135 2.18 25.22 -3.38
N VAL A 136 1.89 26.50 -3.55
CA VAL A 136 1.71 27.45 -2.44
C VAL A 136 0.22 27.55 -2.10
N LEU A 137 -0.14 27.22 -0.87
CA LEU A 137 -1.50 27.35 -0.35
C LEU A 137 -1.47 28.23 0.92
N GLU A 138 -2.29 29.28 0.95
CA GLU A 138 -2.36 30.23 2.07
C GLU A 138 -0.99 30.83 2.47
N GLY A 139 -0.12 31.06 1.48
CA GLY A 139 1.21 31.61 1.69
C GLY A 139 2.26 30.62 2.15
N VAL A 140 1.93 29.34 2.30
CA VAL A 140 2.84 28.24 2.66
C VAL A 140 3.19 27.44 1.42
N ASP A 141 4.48 27.31 1.12
CA ASP A 141 4.96 26.42 0.05
C ASP A 141 5.07 24.97 0.58
N TYR A 142 4.38 24.07 -0.08
CA TYR A 142 4.39 22.65 0.26
C TYR A 142 5.51 21.85 -0.39
N HIS A 143 6.31 22.48 -1.25
CA HIS A 143 7.46 21.90 -1.97
C HIS A 143 7.10 20.57 -2.67
N HIS A 144 7.67 19.44 -2.19
CA HIS A 144 7.45 18.11 -2.75
C HIS A 144 6.23 17.38 -2.17
N THR A 145 5.36 18.05 -1.43
CA THR A 145 4.05 17.49 -1.10
C THR A 145 3.15 17.61 -2.32
N GLY A 146 2.56 16.50 -2.71
CA GLY A 146 1.75 16.44 -3.92
C GLY A 146 0.35 15.94 -3.69
N GLU A 147 -0.43 16.04 -4.74
CA GLU A 147 -1.75 15.43 -4.85
C GLU A 147 -1.84 14.52 -6.06
N VAL A 148 -2.74 13.55 -6.01
CA VAL A 148 -2.95 12.62 -7.12
C VAL A 148 -3.54 13.35 -8.31
N ARG A 149 -2.82 13.36 -9.43
CA ARG A 149 -3.31 13.88 -10.70
C ARG A 149 -4.07 12.83 -11.50
N ARG A 150 -3.54 11.62 -11.51
CA ARG A 150 -4.11 10.49 -12.28
C ARG A 150 -3.64 9.16 -11.71
N VAL A 151 -4.56 8.20 -11.67
CA VAL A 151 -4.24 6.79 -11.41
C VAL A 151 -4.32 6.01 -12.73
N ASP A 152 -3.31 5.21 -13.03
CA ASP A 152 -3.32 4.32 -14.20
C ASP A 152 -4.22 3.11 -13.97
N ARG A 153 -5.53 3.34 -14.08
CA ARG A 153 -6.53 2.28 -13.90
C ARG A 153 -6.37 1.12 -14.90
N LYS A 154 -5.89 1.41 -16.12
CA LYS A 154 -5.71 0.36 -17.14
C LYS A 154 -4.53 -0.54 -16.76
N GLY A 155 -3.41 0.04 -16.32
CA GLY A 155 -2.26 -0.71 -15.82
C GLY A 155 -2.60 -1.55 -14.58
N ILE A 156 -3.29 -0.95 -13.60
CA ILE A 156 -3.75 -1.65 -12.40
C ILE A 156 -4.67 -2.82 -12.77
N ASN A 157 -5.68 -2.61 -13.61
CA ASN A 157 -6.59 -3.68 -14.00
C ASN A 157 -5.87 -4.82 -14.72
N ARG A 158 -4.91 -4.52 -15.60
CA ARG A 158 -4.11 -5.56 -16.27
C ARG A 158 -3.35 -6.42 -15.27
N LEU A 159 -2.70 -5.79 -14.27
CA LEU A 159 -1.99 -6.52 -13.20
C LEU A 159 -2.94 -7.39 -12.37
N LEU A 160 -4.12 -6.87 -12.05
CA LEU A 160 -5.15 -7.61 -11.32
C LEU A 160 -5.72 -8.78 -12.14
N ASP A 161 -5.90 -8.62 -13.45
CA ASP A 161 -6.35 -9.67 -14.37
C ASP A 161 -5.31 -10.79 -14.49
N GLU A 162 -4.00 -10.45 -14.37
CA GLU A 162 -2.89 -11.39 -14.28
C GLU A 162 -2.74 -12.03 -12.87
N ARG A 163 -3.72 -11.85 -12.00
CA ARG A 163 -3.71 -12.35 -10.62
C ARG A 163 -2.56 -11.83 -9.78
N SER A 164 -2.09 -10.60 -10.04
CA SER A 164 -1.15 -9.91 -9.16
C SER A 164 -1.88 -9.10 -8.09
N ILE A 165 -1.33 -9.03 -6.89
CA ILE A 165 -1.71 -8.06 -5.89
C ILE A 165 -1.00 -6.75 -6.26
N VAL A 166 -1.74 -5.65 -6.37
CA VAL A 166 -1.16 -4.33 -6.67
C VAL A 166 -0.85 -3.62 -5.37
N LEU A 167 0.42 -3.22 -5.18
CA LEU A 167 0.87 -2.47 -4.01
C LEU A 167 1.19 -1.03 -4.40
N LEU A 168 0.45 -0.07 -3.84
CA LEU A 168 0.63 1.36 -4.04
C LEU A 168 1.29 1.99 -2.81
N SER A 169 2.32 2.76 -3.05
CA SER A 169 3.05 3.53 -2.04
C SER A 169 2.57 4.99 -1.99
N PRO A 170 2.79 5.73 -0.88
CA PRO A 170 2.48 7.16 -0.77
C PRO A 170 3.46 8.05 -1.55
N LEU A 171 3.83 7.62 -2.73
CA LEU A 171 4.66 8.36 -3.68
C LEU A 171 3.96 8.47 -5.02
N GLY A 172 4.04 9.64 -5.63
CA GLY A 172 3.60 9.86 -6.99
C GLY A 172 4.70 10.49 -7.83
N TYR A 173 4.58 10.34 -9.14
CA TYR A 173 5.58 10.81 -10.09
C TYR A 173 4.99 11.84 -11.04
N SER A 174 5.71 12.94 -11.30
CA SER A 174 5.33 13.86 -12.37
C SER A 174 5.78 13.30 -13.74
N PRO A 175 5.20 13.81 -14.84
CA PRO A 175 5.69 13.49 -16.18
C PRO A 175 7.13 13.97 -16.44
N THR A 176 7.63 14.91 -15.64
CA THR A 176 9.00 15.45 -15.70
C THR A 176 10.00 14.68 -14.84
N GLY A 177 9.53 13.61 -14.13
CA GLY A 177 10.39 12.74 -13.33
C GLY A 177 10.57 13.15 -11.87
N GLU A 178 9.80 14.14 -11.40
CA GLU A 178 9.82 14.55 -10.00
C GLU A 178 9.03 13.58 -9.13
N ILE A 179 9.44 13.46 -7.88
CA ILE A 179 8.79 12.60 -6.87
C ILE A 179 8.03 13.48 -5.89
N PHE A 180 6.81 13.09 -5.58
CA PHE A 180 5.96 13.78 -4.62
C PHE A 180 5.50 12.84 -3.52
N ASN A 181 5.51 13.36 -2.27
CA ASN A 181 4.93 12.73 -1.11
C ASN A 181 3.41 12.94 -1.14
N LEU A 182 2.65 11.84 -1.12
CA LEU A 182 1.19 11.84 -1.20
C LEU A 182 0.58 11.45 0.14
N ALA A 183 -0.60 12.01 0.45
CA ALA A 183 -1.45 11.46 1.49
C ALA A 183 -2.07 10.13 1.03
N CYS A 184 -2.19 9.17 1.95
CA CYS A 184 -2.81 7.87 1.69
C CYS A 184 -4.26 7.81 2.12
N GLU A 185 -4.72 8.81 2.87
CA GLU A 185 -6.06 8.93 3.45
C GLU A 185 -6.99 9.70 2.53
#